data_bd6465545058f303ee8e872101796b2e
#
_entry.id   bd6465545058f303ee8e872101796b2e
#
_cell.length_a   1.000
_cell.length_b   1.000
_cell.length_c   1.000
_cell.angle_alpha   90.00
_cell.angle_beta   90.00
_cell.angle_gamma   90.00
#
_symmetry.space_group_name_H-M   'P 1'
#
loop_
_entity.id
_entity.type
_entity.pdbx_description
1 polymer ?
#
loop_
_entity_poly.entity_id
_entity_poly.type
_entity_poly.pdbx_seq_one_letter_code
_entity_poly.pdbx_strand_id
1 'polypeptide(L)'
;QHLTVEVSAADGQYLAQAKWDTPRVVKGVRFSLRLTSGSGENSRLLTTAITADTEHRFSGLPLGEYTLTVRAINSYGQQGEPATTTFRINAPA
;
A
#
# COMPACT_ATOMS: atom_id res chain seq x y z
N GLN A 1 7.86 -10.93 4.50
CA GLN A 1 6.61 -10.32 4.03
C GLN A 1 6.65 -10.16 2.54
N HIS A 2 5.59 -10.57 1.91
CA HIS A 2 5.49 -10.54 0.46
C HIS A 2 4.40 -9.53 0.09
N LEU A 3 4.78 -8.39 -0.44
CA LEU A 3 3.87 -7.33 -0.79
C LEU A 3 3.63 -7.31 -2.29
N THR A 4 2.36 -7.42 -2.68
CA THR A 4 1.96 -7.32 -4.08
C THR A 4 0.87 -6.27 -4.24
N VAL A 5 0.83 -5.64 -5.40
CA VAL A 5 -0.20 -4.67 -5.73
C VAL A 5 -0.77 -5.02 -7.10
N GLU A 6 -2.09 -5.12 -7.16
CA GLU A 6 -2.80 -5.32 -8.42
C GLU A 6 -3.55 -4.05 -8.77
N VAL A 7 -3.38 -3.60 -10.00
CA VAL A 7 -4.05 -2.41 -10.50
C VAL A 7 -5.19 -2.84 -11.42
N SER A 8 -6.36 -2.26 -11.19
CA SER A 8 -7.53 -2.52 -12.03
C SER A 8 -8.31 -1.23 -12.24
N ALA A 9 -9.27 -1.27 -13.15
CA ALA A 9 -10.14 -0.13 -13.41
C ALA A 9 -11.58 -0.57 -13.26
N ALA A 10 -12.38 0.26 -12.57
CA ALA A 10 -13.80 -0.01 -12.38
C ALA A 10 -14.53 1.32 -12.30
N ASP A 11 -15.66 1.41 -12.99
CA ASP A 11 -16.54 2.59 -12.96
C ASP A 11 -15.81 3.91 -13.27
N GLY A 12 -14.86 3.85 -14.20
CA GLY A 12 -14.09 5.02 -14.59
C GLY A 12 -13.00 5.42 -13.63
N GLN A 13 -12.74 4.61 -12.62
CA GLN A 13 -11.69 4.87 -11.63
C GLN A 13 -10.64 3.78 -11.66
N TYR A 14 -9.43 4.14 -11.29
CA TYR A 14 -8.34 3.19 -11.14
C TYR A 14 -8.23 2.77 -9.68
N LEU A 15 -8.06 1.47 -9.48
CA LEU A 15 -7.97 0.89 -8.17
C LEU A 15 -6.62 0.19 -8.02
N ALA A 16 -6.04 0.29 -6.85
CA ALA A 16 -4.85 -0.47 -6.51
C ALA A 16 -5.15 -1.29 -5.27
N GLN A 17 -5.08 -2.60 -5.39
CA GLN A 17 -5.31 -3.50 -4.28
C GLN A 17 -4.00 -4.07 -3.80
N ALA A 18 -3.62 -3.76 -2.58
CA ALA A 18 -2.40 -4.24 -1.97
C ALA A 18 -2.70 -5.45 -1.10
N LYS A 19 -1.86 -6.45 -1.21
CA LYS A 19 -1.94 -7.65 -0.38
C LYS A 19 -0.55 -8.00 0.11
N TRP A 20 -0.47 -8.48 1.34
CA TRP A 20 0.81 -8.90 1.92
C TRP A 20 0.58 -10.08 2.84
N ASP A 21 1.65 -10.85 3.04
CA ASP A 21 1.64 -12.00 3.91
C ASP A 21 2.37 -11.69 5.20
N THR A 22 1.92 -12.31 6.28
CA THR A 22 2.66 -12.29 7.53
C THR A 22 3.03 -13.71 7.90
N PRO A 23 4.29 -13.94 8.34
CA PRO A 23 4.70 -15.31 8.76
C PRO A 23 4.02 -15.74 10.04
N ARG A 24 3.45 -14.82 10.78
CA ARG A 24 2.70 -15.10 12.00
C ARG A 24 1.48 -14.23 12.08
N VAL A 25 0.37 -14.82 12.48
CA VAL A 25 -0.79 -14.07 12.90
C VAL A 25 -0.64 -13.81 14.39
N VAL A 26 -0.29 -12.57 14.74
CA VAL A 26 -0.14 -12.18 16.13
C VAL A 26 -1.28 -11.25 16.48
N LYS A 27 -1.95 -11.57 17.58
CA LYS A 27 -3.09 -10.78 18.04
C LYS A 27 -2.63 -9.37 18.40
N GLY A 28 -3.37 -8.37 17.91
CA GLY A 28 -3.06 -6.99 18.18
C GLY A 28 -2.11 -6.33 17.20
N VAL A 29 -1.63 -7.07 16.20
CA VAL A 29 -0.78 -6.49 15.17
C VAL A 29 -1.62 -5.72 14.16
N ARG A 30 -1.16 -4.54 13.81
CA ARG A 30 -1.77 -3.72 12.77
C ARG A 30 -0.73 -3.37 11.73
N PHE A 31 -1.19 -2.91 10.59
CA PHE A 31 -0.31 -2.53 9.49
C PHE A 31 -0.53 -1.08 9.15
N SER A 32 0.57 -0.34 9.06
CA SER A 32 0.56 1.05 8.65
C SER A 32 0.93 1.10 7.17
N LEU A 33 0.06 1.71 6.37
CA LEU A 33 0.26 1.85 4.94
C LEU A 33 0.52 3.31 4.61
N ARG A 34 1.49 3.54 3.74
CA ARG A 34 1.80 4.88 3.27
C ARG A 34 1.89 4.83 1.75
N LEU A 35 1.05 5.58 1.09
CA LEU A 35 1.03 5.67 -0.37
C LEU A 35 1.57 7.02 -0.80
N THR A 36 2.65 6.99 -1.59
CA THR A 36 3.24 8.20 -2.14
C THR A 36 3.15 8.16 -3.66
N SER A 37 3.03 9.33 -4.28
CA SER A 37 3.07 9.46 -5.72
C SER A 37 4.43 9.99 -6.14
N GLY A 38 4.90 9.58 -7.34
CA GLY A 38 6.18 9.98 -7.85
C GLY A 38 7.32 9.17 -7.26
N SER A 39 8.53 9.60 -7.53
CA SER A 39 9.74 8.92 -7.06
C SER A 39 10.81 9.94 -6.71
N GLY A 40 11.73 9.52 -5.84
CA GLY A 40 12.84 10.36 -5.44
C GLY A 40 12.41 11.65 -4.76
N GLU A 41 13.01 12.74 -5.14
CA GLU A 41 12.74 14.05 -4.54
C GLU A 41 11.38 14.60 -4.90
N ASN A 42 10.76 14.06 -5.94
CA ASN A 42 9.44 14.49 -6.39
C ASN A 42 8.32 13.68 -5.78
N SER A 43 8.62 12.78 -4.86
CA SER A 43 7.58 11.97 -4.23
C SER A 43 6.74 12.82 -3.28
N ARG A 44 5.45 12.53 -3.25
CA ARG A 44 4.50 13.27 -2.44
C ARG A 44 3.59 12.28 -1.74
N LEU A 45 3.42 12.44 -0.44
CA LEU A 45 2.51 11.60 0.32
C LEU A 45 1.07 11.88 -0.09
N LEU A 46 0.37 10.84 -0.53
CA LEU A 46 -1.05 10.94 -0.91
C LEU A 46 -1.97 10.58 0.25
N THR A 47 -1.71 9.44 0.87
CA THR A 47 -2.60 8.96 1.92
C THR A 47 -1.87 7.97 2.81
N THR A 48 -2.40 7.82 4.01
CA THR A 48 -1.96 6.80 4.96
C THR A 48 -3.18 6.05 5.46
N ALA A 49 -2.97 4.80 5.85
CA ALA A 49 -4.04 4.00 6.42
C ALA A 49 -3.46 3.05 7.44
N ILE A 50 -4.30 2.63 8.39
CA ILE A 50 -3.94 1.61 9.37
C ILE A 50 -5.02 0.56 9.34
N THR A 51 -4.63 -0.71 9.20
CA THR A 51 -5.57 -1.80 9.12
C THR A 51 -5.03 -3.00 9.87
N ALA A 52 -5.93 -3.84 10.38
CA ALA A 52 -5.57 -5.12 10.98
C ALA A 52 -5.60 -6.26 9.95
N ASP A 53 -6.05 -5.98 8.74
CA ASP A 53 -6.13 -6.96 7.67
C ASP A 53 -4.81 -7.04 6.91
N THR A 54 -4.67 -8.07 6.08
CA THR A 54 -3.50 -8.25 5.23
C THR A 54 -3.73 -7.76 3.81
N GLU A 55 -4.75 -6.93 3.63
CA GLU A 55 -5.04 -6.31 2.34
C GLU A 55 -5.66 -4.95 2.52
N HIS A 56 -5.50 -4.11 1.51
CA HIS A 56 -6.10 -2.80 1.51
C HIS A 56 -6.28 -2.33 0.07
N ARG A 57 -7.35 -1.61 -0.18
CA ARG A 57 -7.67 -1.10 -1.51
C ARG A 57 -7.62 0.42 -1.53
N PHE A 58 -6.92 0.95 -2.51
CA PHE A 58 -6.93 2.37 -2.81
C PHE A 58 -7.74 2.60 -4.06
N SER A 59 -8.60 3.62 -4.07
CA SER A 59 -9.45 3.92 -5.22
C SER A 59 -9.32 5.38 -5.61
N GLY A 60 -9.77 5.69 -6.84
CA GLY A 60 -9.74 7.06 -7.32
C GLY A 60 -8.35 7.60 -7.58
N LEU A 61 -7.39 6.73 -7.91
CA LEU A 61 -6.02 7.15 -8.14
C LEU A 61 -5.84 7.69 -9.56
N PRO A 62 -5.17 8.85 -9.72
CA PRO A 62 -4.83 9.33 -11.06
C PRO A 62 -3.72 8.50 -11.69
N LEU A 63 -3.50 8.72 -12.96
CA LEU A 63 -2.39 8.07 -13.68
C LEU A 63 -1.07 8.53 -13.08
N GLY A 64 -0.11 7.62 -13.03
CA GLY A 64 1.22 7.95 -12.56
C GLY A 64 1.90 6.80 -11.85
N GLU A 65 3.04 7.10 -11.28
CA GLU A 65 3.86 6.14 -10.54
C GLU A 65 3.62 6.32 -9.05
N TYR A 66 3.56 5.19 -8.35
CA TYR A 66 3.26 5.18 -6.91
C TYR A 66 4.21 4.26 -6.18
N THR A 67 4.46 4.60 -4.92
CA THR A 67 5.21 3.75 -4.00
C THR A 67 4.34 3.48 -2.78
N LEU A 68 4.18 2.21 -2.45
CA LEU A 68 3.44 1.78 -1.27
C LEU A 68 4.41 1.18 -0.26
N THR A 69 4.33 1.65 0.97
CA THR A 69 5.10 1.14 2.09
C THR A 69 4.17 0.60 3.15
N VAL A 70 4.41 -0.62 3.60
CA VAL A 70 3.62 -1.28 4.63
C VAL A 70 4.55 -1.65 5.78
N ARG A 71 4.17 -1.28 6.99
CA ARG A 71 4.90 -1.65 8.22
C ARG A 71 3.96 -2.35 9.17
N ALA A 72 4.45 -3.39 9.82
CA ALA A 72 3.72 -4.03 10.91
C ALA A 72 3.94 -3.25 12.20
N ILE A 73 2.87 -3.05 12.95
CA ILE A 73 2.92 -2.38 14.26
C ILE A 73 2.39 -3.37 15.28
N ASN A 74 3.22 -3.72 16.27
CA ASN A 74 2.77 -4.66 17.29
C ASN A 74 1.92 -3.96 18.35
N SER A 75 1.43 -4.72 19.33
CA SER A 75 0.54 -4.19 20.36
C SER A 75 1.22 -3.17 21.28
N TYR A 76 2.54 -3.09 21.25
CA TYR A 76 3.30 -2.12 22.03
C TYR A 76 3.64 -0.86 21.21
N GLY A 77 3.18 -0.78 19.96
CA GLY A 77 3.47 0.37 19.13
C GLY A 77 4.81 0.32 18.41
N GLN A 78 5.53 -0.78 18.52
CA GLN A 78 6.81 -0.93 17.82
C GLN A 78 6.58 -1.28 16.37
N GLN A 79 7.33 -0.64 15.49
CA GLN A 79 7.21 -0.87 14.06
C GLN A 79 8.32 -1.80 13.57
N GLY A 80 7.93 -2.75 12.71
CA GLY A 80 8.90 -3.63 12.07
C GLY A 80 9.50 -3.00 10.82
N GLU A 81 10.27 -3.80 10.08
CA GLU A 81 10.85 -3.36 8.84
C GLU A 81 9.75 -3.14 7.79
N PRO A 82 9.86 -2.07 6.99
CA PRO A 82 8.86 -1.82 5.98
C PRO A 82 9.01 -2.74 4.77
N ALA A 83 7.90 -3.12 4.20
CA ALA A 83 7.85 -3.71 2.87
C ALA A 83 7.44 -2.61 1.90
N THR A 84 8.18 -2.45 0.82
CA THR A 84 7.95 -1.37 -0.13
C THR A 84 7.82 -1.95 -1.53
N THR A 85 6.86 -1.45 -2.28
CA THR A 85 6.71 -1.79 -3.68
C THR A 85 6.33 -0.55 -4.47
N THR A 86 6.70 -0.55 -5.74
CA THR A 86 6.29 0.51 -6.66
C THR A 86 5.33 -0.07 -7.69
N PHE A 87 4.40 0.74 -8.13
CA PHE A 87 3.49 0.36 -9.19
C PHE A 87 3.14 1.58 -10.00
N ARG A 88 2.63 1.34 -11.20
CA ARG A 88 2.28 2.42 -12.11
C ARG A 88 0.87 2.21 -12.65
N ILE A 89 0.11 3.28 -12.67
CA ILE A 89 -1.22 3.28 -13.27
C ILE A 89 -1.11 3.99 -14.63
N ASN A 90 -1.36 3.22 -15.69
CA ASN A 90 -1.28 3.72 -17.05
C ASN A 90 -2.67 3.74 -17.68
N ALA A 91 -2.87 4.68 -18.61
CA ALA A 91 -4.09 4.70 -19.38
C ALA A 91 -4.19 3.43 -20.22
N PRO A 92 -5.40 2.85 -20.38
CA PRO A 92 -5.56 1.71 -21.25
C PRO A 92 -5.24 2.10 -22.69
N ALA A 93 -4.59 1.18 -23.38
CA ALA A 93 -4.21 1.38 -24.77
C ALA A 93 -5.43 1.32 -25.69
#